data_5944e65db3f3e753cd70e00562488adb
#
_entry.id   5944e65db3f3e753cd70e00562488adb
#
_cell.length_a   1.000
_cell.length_b   1.000
_cell.length_c   1.000
_cell.angle_alpha   90.00
_cell.angle_beta   90.00
_cell.angle_gamma   90.00
#
_symmetry.space_group_name_H-M   'P 1'
#
loop_
_entity.id
_entity.type
_entity.pdbx_description
1 polymer ?
#
loop_
_entity_poly.entity_id
_entity_poly.type
_entity_poly.pdbx_seq_one_letter_code
_entity_poly.pdbx_strand_id
1 'polypeptide(L)'
;MKSNYEPLGKHIQLVDYRNSEEVTSTVLGISIDKEFMPSVANVIGTDLSRYKLISKGLFACNPMHVGRDERLPIALYEKDSPAIVSPAYFMFEIIDRDVLNEEYLMMWFRRPEFDRECWFMTDGSVRGGITWDDLCRIKLPVPSYARQCEIVESYRAITDRIALKRAENDNLEAQTQALFDELFLRDGMPDCTLSEIANVNPTRALSKGCIAKCYDMSCLPTRGCVPEGGEMKAYNGG
;
A
#
# COMPACT_ATOMS: atom_id res chain seq x y z
N MET A 1 -10.58 -29.27 18.73
CA MET A 1 -9.62 -28.96 17.66
C MET A 1 -8.41 -28.32 18.30
N LYS A 2 -7.20 -28.86 18.15
CA LYS A 2 -5.99 -28.16 18.60
C LYS A 2 -5.85 -26.89 17.73
N SER A 3 -5.74 -25.74 18.36
CA SER A 3 -5.50 -24.48 17.67
C SER A 3 -4.15 -24.57 16.98
N ASN A 4 -4.13 -24.51 15.63
CA ASN A 4 -2.88 -24.44 14.85
C ASN A 4 -2.24 -23.05 14.91
N TYR A 5 -2.65 -22.22 15.88
CA TYR A 5 -2.10 -20.88 16.07
C TYR A 5 -0.85 -20.94 16.94
N GLU A 6 0.24 -20.43 16.42
CA GLU A 6 1.53 -20.35 17.10
C GLU A 6 2.01 -18.89 17.19
N PRO A 7 2.76 -18.53 18.26
CA PRO A 7 3.38 -17.22 18.35
C PRO A 7 4.37 -16.99 17.19
N LEU A 8 4.31 -15.81 16.58
CA LEU A 8 5.16 -15.42 15.45
C LEU A 8 6.66 -15.56 15.80
N GLY A 9 7.04 -15.20 17.03
CA GLY A 9 8.43 -15.29 17.50
C GLY A 9 9.05 -16.69 17.52
N LYS A 10 8.24 -17.76 17.32
CA LYS A 10 8.80 -19.11 17.11
C LYS A 10 9.37 -19.31 15.70
N HIS A 11 8.95 -18.47 14.75
CA HIS A 11 9.19 -18.66 13.33
C HIS A 11 10.06 -17.58 12.71
N ILE A 12 10.28 -16.47 13.42
CA ILE A 12 11.08 -15.35 12.93
C ILE A 12 12.21 -14.98 13.87
N GLN A 13 13.28 -14.44 13.33
CA GLN A 13 14.40 -13.92 14.09
C GLN A 13 14.86 -12.56 13.59
N LEU A 14 15.28 -11.68 14.52
CA LEU A 14 15.89 -10.40 14.17
C LEU A 14 17.22 -10.62 13.47
N VAL A 15 17.48 -9.79 12.47
CA VAL A 15 18.78 -9.67 11.81
C VAL A 15 19.21 -8.20 11.79
N ASP A 16 20.52 -7.94 11.83
CA ASP A 16 21.08 -6.59 11.86
C ASP A 16 22.27 -6.46 10.90
N TYR A 17 22.03 -6.76 9.62
CA TYR A 17 23.04 -6.55 8.60
C TYR A 17 23.18 -5.05 8.35
N ARG A 18 24.42 -4.54 8.39
CA ARG A 18 24.72 -3.12 8.17
C ARG A 18 25.36 -2.88 6.81
N ASN A 19 25.09 -1.71 6.25
CA ASN A 19 25.70 -1.26 5.00
C ASN A 19 27.12 -0.70 5.21
N SER A 20 27.92 -1.32 6.10
CA SER A 20 29.25 -0.85 6.50
C SER A 20 30.24 -0.77 5.35
N GLU A 21 30.04 -1.57 4.30
CA GLU A 21 30.84 -1.56 3.07
C GLU A 21 30.25 -0.65 2.00
N GLU A 22 29.22 0.11 2.32
CA GLU A 22 28.52 1.02 1.38
C GLU A 22 28.11 0.35 0.06
N VAL A 23 27.61 -0.90 0.16
CA VAL A 23 27.22 -1.73 -0.99
C VAL A 23 26.18 -1.03 -1.88
N THR A 24 25.31 -0.21 -1.27
CA THR A 24 24.26 0.51 -2.00
C THR A 24 23.90 1.82 -1.30
N SER A 25 23.45 2.79 -2.09
CA SER A 25 22.88 4.06 -1.62
C SER A 25 21.36 4.13 -1.78
N THR A 26 20.72 3.05 -2.23
CA THR A 26 19.27 3.00 -2.45
C THR A 26 18.54 2.90 -1.12
N VAL A 27 18.04 4.04 -0.63
CA VAL A 27 17.29 4.11 0.65
C VAL A 27 15.81 3.87 0.41
N LEU A 28 15.25 2.90 1.13
CA LEU A 28 13.83 2.56 1.06
C LEU A 28 13.11 2.87 2.38
N GLY A 29 11.86 3.29 2.24
CA GLY A 29 10.85 3.31 3.27
C GLY A 29 9.82 2.21 3.05
N ILE A 30 8.88 2.08 3.97
CA ILE A 30 7.73 1.16 3.85
C ILE A 30 6.46 1.98 3.95
N SER A 31 5.57 1.81 2.98
CA SER A 31 4.26 2.45 2.96
C SER A 31 3.31 1.79 3.96
N ILE A 32 2.20 2.47 4.28
CA ILE A 32 1.11 1.89 5.07
C ILE A 32 0.42 0.72 4.36
N ASP A 33 0.55 0.65 3.02
CA ASP A 33 0.04 -0.47 2.21
C ASP A 33 1.02 -1.66 2.15
N LYS A 34 2.08 -1.60 3.00
CA LYS A 34 3.05 -2.69 3.21
C LYS A 34 3.90 -3.01 1.98
N GLU A 35 4.33 -1.95 1.30
CA GLU A 35 5.21 -2.04 0.13
C GLU A 35 6.45 -1.18 0.33
N PHE A 36 7.58 -1.65 -0.21
CA PHE A 36 8.79 -0.82 -0.26
C PHE A 36 8.63 0.30 -1.28
N MET A 37 9.00 1.50 -0.87
CA MET A 37 8.98 2.70 -1.70
C MET A 37 10.29 3.48 -1.52
N PRO A 38 10.69 4.34 -2.47
CA PRO A 38 11.80 5.25 -2.25
C PRO A 38 11.58 6.06 -0.97
N SER A 39 12.62 6.18 -0.15
CA SER A 39 12.50 6.95 1.09
C SER A 39 12.23 8.43 0.78
N VAL A 40 11.27 9.00 1.48
CA VAL A 40 10.98 10.45 1.43
C VAL A 40 11.86 11.24 2.39
N ALA A 41 12.67 10.57 3.22
CA ALA A 41 13.59 11.22 4.14
C ALA A 41 14.75 11.87 3.38
N ASN A 42 15.11 13.09 3.78
CA ASN A 42 16.31 13.73 3.27
C ASN A 42 17.54 13.04 3.90
N VAL A 43 18.28 12.33 3.06
CA VAL A 43 19.50 11.61 3.48
C VAL A 43 20.79 12.31 3.08
N ILE A 44 20.71 13.55 2.55
CA ILE A 44 21.89 14.32 2.14
C ILE A 44 22.76 14.58 3.37
N GLY A 45 24.01 14.14 3.32
CA GLY A 45 24.96 14.27 4.42
C GLY A 45 24.76 13.28 5.57
N THR A 46 23.88 12.31 5.41
CA THR A 46 23.69 11.23 6.39
C THR A 46 24.68 10.11 6.14
N ASP A 47 25.26 9.56 7.20
CA ASP A 47 26.12 8.39 7.14
C ASP A 47 25.28 7.14 6.84
N LEU A 48 25.30 6.67 5.61
CA LEU A 48 24.55 5.52 5.13
C LEU A 48 25.16 4.17 5.55
N SER A 49 26.38 4.15 6.06
CA SER A 49 27.00 2.92 6.58
C SER A 49 26.27 2.36 7.79
N ARG A 50 25.55 3.24 8.52
CA ARG A 50 24.77 2.88 9.71
C ARG A 50 23.39 2.30 9.38
N TYR A 51 22.93 2.44 8.13
CA TYR A 51 21.66 1.89 7.68
C TYR A 51 21.71 0.37 7.61
N LYS A 52 20.55 -0.26 7.71
CA LYS A 52 20.44 -1.72 7.61
C LYS A 52 20.40 -2.13 6.16
N LEU A 53 21.24 -3.08 5.78
CA LEU A 53 21.29 -3.67 4.45
C LEU A 53 20.23 -4.76 4.31
N ILE A 54 19.27 -4.55 3.42
CA ILE A 54 18.20 -5.51 3.15
C ILE A 54 18.41 -6.20 1.81
N SER A 55 18.21 -7.50 1.79
CA SER A 55 18.30 -8.36 0.62
C SER A 55 17.06 -9.24 0.50
N LYS A 56 16.93 -9.92 -0.63
CA LYS A 56 15.78 -10.78 -0.95
C LYS A 56 15.50 -11.80 0.15
N GLY A 57 14.23 -11.94 0.51
CA GLY A 57 13.76 -12.86 1.55
C GLY A 57 13.81 -12.28 2.97
N LEU A 58 14.28 -11.05 3.15
CA LEU A 58 14.23 -10.36 4.43
C LEU A 58 12.97 -9.50 4.53
N PHE A 59 12.45 -9.41 5.74
CA PHE A 59 11.37 -8.50 6.09
C PHE A 59 11.95 -7.25 6.76
N ALA A 60 11.32 -6.12 6.51
CA ALA A 60 11.53 -4.92 7.31
C ALA A 60 10.20 -4.39 7.83
N CYS A 61 10.24 -3.80 9.01
CA CYS A 61 9.08 -3.28 9.71
C CYS A 61 9.41 -1.92 10.33
N ASN A 62 8.59 -0.91 10.06
CA ASN A 62 8.64 0.37 10.75
C ASN A 62 7.76 0.29 12.00
N PRO A 63 8.32 0.14 13.20
CA PRO A 63 7.54 -0.03 14.41
C PRO A 63 6.91 1.26 14.93
N MET A 64 7.32 2.41 14.38
CA MET A 64 6.87 3.73 14.84
C MET A 64 5.54 4.13 14.20
N HIS A 65 4.78 4.98 14.88
CA HIS A 65 3.54 5.57 14.40
C HIS A 65 2.35 4.61 14.20
N VAL A 66 2.44 3.38 14.69
CA VAL A 66 1.32 2.43 14.63
C VAL A 66 0.08 2.99 15.33
N GLY A 67 0.26 3.71 16.44
CA GLY A 67 -0.83 4.39 17.16
C GLY A 67 -1.53 5.47 16.34
N ARG A 68 -0.78 6.16 15.45
CA ARG A 68 -1.33 7.20 14.57
C ARG A 68 -2.00 6.62 13.33
N ASP A 69 -1.33 5.66 12.69
CA ASP A 69 -1.70 5.19 11.35
C ASP A 69 -2.63 3.97 11.43
N GLU A 70 -2.83 3.41 12.64
CA GLU A 70 -3.62 2.20 12.92
C GLU A 70 -3.20 1.00 12.07
N ARG A 71 -2.00 1.06 11.48
CA ARG A 71 -1.39 0.06 10.62
C ARG A 71 0.08 -0.07 10.93
N LEU A 72 0.59 -1.29 10.81
CA LEU A 72 2.02 -1.58 10.94
C LEU A 72 2.66 -1.67 9.55
N PRO A 73 3.50 -0.68 9.14
CA PRO A 73 4.26 -0.79 7.90
C PRO A 73 5.28 -1.91 8.00
N ILE A 74 5.04 -3.00 7.27
CA ILE A 74 5.87 -4.20 7.22
C ILE A 74 5.86 -4.75 5.80
N ALA A 75 7.01 -5.13 5.26
CA ALA A 75 7.12 -5.62 3.89
C ALA A 75 8.22 -6.69 3.75
N LEU A 76 7.99 -7.62 2.81
CA LEU A 76 8.96 -8.58 2.34
C LEU A 76 9.77 -7.98 1.19
N TYR A 77 11.09 -8.09 1.23
CA TYR A 77 11.94 -7.62 0.15
C TYR A 77 12.17 -8.73 -0.89
N GLU A 78 11.70 -8.47 -2.13
CA GLU A 78 11.67 -9.48 -3.20
C GLU A 78 12.68 -9.21 -4.33
N LYS A 79 13.37 -8.05 -4.31
CA LYS A 79 14.31 -7.69 -5.38
C LYS A 79 15.67 -8.38 -5.20
N ASP A 80 16.31 -8.72 -6.31
CA ASP A 80 17.64 -9.34 -6.29
C ASP A 80 18.76 -8.33 -5.96
N SER A 81 18.57 -7.04 -6.27
CA SER A 81 19.51 -5.97 -5.90
C SER A 81 19.30 -5.54 -4.46
N PRO A 82 20.36 -5.44 -3.63
CA PRO A 82 20.22 -5.01 -2.24
C PRO A 82 19.83 -3.53 -2.14
N ALA A 83 19.20 -3.18 -1.03
CA ALA A 83 18.84 -1.81 -0.67
C ALA A 83 19.11 -1.56 0.81
N ILE A 84 18.88 -0.35 1.29
CA ILE A 84 19.04 -0.01 2.70
C ILE A 84 17.76 0.58 3.29
N VAL A 85 17.53 0.27 4.57
CA VAL A 85 16.40 0.78 5.33
C VAL A 85 16.89 1.47 6.61
N SER A 86 16.01 2.26 7.22
CA SER A 86 16.33 3.00 8.45
C SER A 86 16.91 2.09 9.53
N PRO A 87 17.93 2.54 10.28
CA PRO A 87 18.44 1.83 11.47
C PRO A 87 17.36 1.56 12.53
N ALA A 88 16.30 2.39 12.57
CA ALA A 88 15.19 2.26 13.53
C ALA A 88 14.18 1.15 13.18
N TYR A 89 14.24 0.60 11.97
CA TYR A 89 13.34 -0.47 11.57
C TYR A 89 13.76 -1.80 12.19
N PHE A 90 12.79 -2.66 12.53
CA PHE A 90 13.06 -4.07 12.71
C PHE A 90 13.35 -4.68 11.35
N MET A 91 14.39 -5.48 11.28
CA MET A 91 14.70 -6.32 10.12
C MET A 91 14.78 -7.75 10.61
N PHE A 92 14.10 -8.67 9.94
CA PHE A 92 14.00 -10.06 10.39
C PHE A 92 13.83 -11.02 9.22
N GLU A 93 14.04 -12.28 9.50
CA GLU A 93 13.86 -13.38 8.55
C GLU A 93 13.10 -14.54 9.18
N ILE A 94 12.61 -15.44 8.35
CA ILE A 94 12.02 -16.70 8.77
C ILE A 94 13.13 -17.66 9.16
N ILE A 95 13.01 -18.28 10.36
CA ILE A 95 14.01 -19.22 10.91
C ILE A 95 14.06 -20.49 10.07
N ASP A 96 12.90 -21.04 9.71
CA ASP A 96 12.77 -22.29 8.96
C ASP A 96 11.78 -22.10 7.79
N ARG A 97 12.32 -22.00 6.59
CA ARG A 97 11.56 -21.80 5.35
C ARG A 97 10.83 -23.05 4.86
N ASP A 98 11.12 -24.21 5.43
CA ASP A 98 10.37 -25.45 5.15
C ASP A 98 9.11 -25.54 6.03
N VAL A 99 9.04 -24.74 7.11
CA VAL A 99 7.90 -24.66 8.01
C VAL A 99 6.98 -23.51 7.71
N LEU A 100 7.54 -22.32 7.39
CA LEU A 100 6.77 -21.12 7.13
C LEU A 100 7.19 -20.47 5.80
N ASN A 101 6.21 -20.32 4.91
CA ASN A 101 6.39 -19.68 3.61
C ASN A 101 6.38 -18.15 3.75
N GLU A 102 7.32 -17.45 3.10
CA GLU A 102 7.49 -15.99 3.17
C GLU A 102 6.25 -15.23 2.70
N GLU A 103 5.68 -15.64 1.58
CA GLU A 103 4.51 -14.98 1.02
C GLU A 103 3.25 -15.26 1.80
N TYR A 104 3.11 -16.48 2.33
CA TYR A 104 2.04 -16.82 3.25
C TYR A 104 2.08 -15.91 4.49
N LEU A 105 3.28 -15.69 5.05
CA LEU A 105 3.47 -14.77 6.15
C LEU A 105 3.12 -13.33 5.75
N MET A 106 3.55 -12.88 4.57
CA MET A 106 3.21 -11.55 4.08
C MET A 106 1.71 -11.37 3.85
N MET A 107 1.01 -12.40 3.35
CA MET A 107 -0.46 -12.40 3.25
C MET A 107 -1.11 -12.22 4.63
N TRP A 108 -0.59 -12.89 5.66
CA TRP A 108 -1.07 -12.73 7.03
C TRP A 108 -0.91 -11.29 7.52
N PHE A 109 0.26 -10.67 7.28
CA PHE A 109 0.52 -9.28 7.64
C PHE A 109 -0.38 -8.27 6.93
N ARG A 110 -0.83 -8.56 5.70
CA ARG A 110 -1.73 -7.69 4.94
C ARG A 110 -3.18 -7.66 5.45
N ARG A 111 -3.53 -8.48 6.41
CA ARG A 111 -4.89 -8.55 6.95
C ARG A 111 -5.19 -7.38 7.89
N PRO A 112 -6.39 -6.78 7.78
CA PRO A 112 -6.82 -5.73 8.72
C PRO A 112 -6.83 -6.18 10.18
N GLU A 113 -7.06 -7.48 10.45
CA GLU A 113 -7.04 -8.04 11.80
C GLU A 113 -5.64 -7.95 12.41
N PHE A 114 -4.59 -8.19 11.62
CA PHE A 114 -3.21 -8.05 12.08
C PHE A 114 -2.90 -6.61 12.48
N ASP A 115 -3.31 -5.65 11.66
CA ASP A 115 -3.11 -4.23 11.95
C ASP A 115 -3.85 -3.79 13.23
N ARG A 116 -5.09 -4.27 13.42
CA ARG A 116 -5.86 -4.00 14.65
C ARG A 116 -5.19 -4.61 15.89
N GLU A 117 -4.62 -5.82 15.78
CA GLU A 117 -3.90 -6.46 16.88
C GLU A 117 -2.62 -5.68 17.21
N CYS A 118 -1.86 -5.25 16.21
CA CYS A 118 -0.68 -4.39 16.39
C CYS A 118 -1.06 -3.06 17.05
N TRP A 119 -2.10 -2.41 16.59
CA TRP A 119 -2.58 -1.14 17.14
C TRP A 119 -3.03 -1.29 18.59
N PHE A 120 -3.75 -2.36 18.91
CA PHE A 120 -4.18 -2.67 20.28
C PHE A 120 -3.01 -2.88 21.24
N MET A 121 -1.85 -3.34 20.75
CA MET A 121 -0.64 -3.54 21.56
C MET A 121 0.15 -2.26 21.79
N THR A 122 -0.19 -1.15 21.11
CA THR A 122 0.46 0.14 21.37
C THR A 122 -0.08 0.75 22.68
N ASP A 123 0.67 1.70 23.24
CA ASP A 123 0.28 2.43 24.45
C ASP A 123 -0.85 3.44 24.24
N GLY A 124 -1.49 3.45 23.05
CA GLY A 124 -2.56 4.38 22.68
C GLY A 124 -2.11 5.81 22.42
N SER A 125 -0.82 6.11 22.48
CA SER A 125 -0.31 7.43 22.10
C SER A 125 -0.21 7.58 20.58
N VAL A 126 -0.34 8.84 20.08
CA VAL A 126 -0.17 9.15 18.65
C VAL A 126 1.22 8.74 18.11
N ARG A 127 2.21 8.61 19.00
CA ARG A 127 3.56 8.14 18.68
C ARG A 127 3.80 6.71 19.14
N GLY A 128 2.74 6.01 19.58
CA GLY A 128 2.80 4.64 20.05
C GLY A 128 3.36 3.72 18.97
N GLY A 129 4.43 3.03 19.31
CA GLY A 129 5.05 2.01 18.49
C GLY A 129 4.75 0.63 19.04
N ILE A 130 5.09 -0.39 18.27
CA ILE A 130 5.09 -1.79 18.71
C ILE A 130 6.50 -2.22 19.05
N THR A 131 6.67 -2.98 20.13
CA THR A 131 7.97 -3.58 20.45
C THR A 131 8.18 -4.88 19.67
N TRP A 132 9.44 -5.32 19.55
CA TRP A 132 9.73 -6.62 18.95
C TRP A 132 9.08 -7.79 19.69
N ASP A 133 9.07 -7.72 21.00
CA ASP A 133 8.46 -8.76 21.85
C ASP A 133 6.95 -8.82 21.66
N ASP A 134 6.29 -7.69 21.49
CA ASP A 134 4.86 -7.65 21.20
C ASP A 134 4.55 -8.25 19.84
N LEU A 135 5.34 -7.90 18.80
CA LEU A 135 5.22 -8.51 17.48
C LEU A 135 5.40 -10.04 17.57
N CYS A 136 6.37 -10.52 18.33
CA CYS A 136 6.62 -11.94 18.53
C CYS A 136 5.48 -12.69 19.26
N ARG A 137 4.66 -12.00 20.06
CA ARG A 137 3.51 -12.60 20.77
C ARG A 137 2.29 -12.79 19.89
N ILE A 138 2.18 -12.07 18.78
CA ILE A 138 1.08 -12.21 17.84
C ILE A 138 1.03 -13.64 17.33
N LYS A 139 -0.16 -14.21 17.29
CA LYS A 139 -0.36 -15.60 16.88
C LYS A 139 -0.86 -15.67 15.45
N LEU A 140 -0.23 -16.57 14.68
CA LEU A 140 -0.65 -16.87 13.31
C LEU A 140 -0.97 -18.37 13.16
N PRO A 141 -1.86 -18.77 12.26
CA PRO A 141 -2.06 -20.17 11.93
C PRO A 141 -0.89 -20.66 11.09
N VAL A 142 -0.31 -21.80 11.46
CA VAL A 142 0.78 -22.45 10.71
C VAL A 142 0.27 -23.81 10.23
N PRO A 143 -0.45 -23.88 9.09
CA PRO A 143 -0.82 -25.15 8.48
C PRO A 143 0.42 -25.82 7.87
N SER A 144 0.26 -27.03 7.33
CA SER A 144 1.36 -27.69 6.62
C SER A 144 1.90 -26.82 5.49
N TYR A 145 3.20 -26.89 5.22
CA TYR A 145 3.85 -26.08 4.18
C TYR A 145 3.17 -26.22 2.81
N ALA A 146 2.78 -27.44 2.42
CA ALA A 146 2.03 -27.68 1.20
C ALA A 146 0.71 -26.89 1.17
N ARG A 147 0.00 -26.83 2.30
CA ARG A 147 -1.25 -26.04 2.39
C ARG A 147 -0.99 -24.53 2.31
N GLN A 148 0.11 -24.05 2.86
CA GLN A 148 0.52 -22.65 2.71
C GLN A 148 0.78 -22.32 1.24
N CYS A 149 1.50 -23.18 0.49
CA CYS A 149 1.74 -23.00 -0.93
C CYS A 149 0.44 -22.96 -1.75
N GLU A 150 -0.51 -23.87 -1.51
CA GLU A 150 -1.83 -23.85 -2.18
C GLU A 150 -2.58 -22.54 -1.94
N ILE A 151 -2.52 -22.00 -0.72
CA ILE A 151 -3.15 -20.72 -0.38
C ILE A 151 -2.47 -19.57 -1.14
N VAL A 152 -1.14 -19.54 -1.15
CA VAL A 152 -0.34 -18.52 -1.87
C VAL A 152 -0.63 -18.57 -3.37
N GLU A 153 -0.62 -19.75 -3.99
CA GLU A 153 -0.94 -19.93 -5.42
C GLU A 153 -2.34 -19.41 -5.75
N SER A 154 -3.34 -19.77 -4.94
CA SER A 154 -4.70 -19.31 -5.13
C SER A 154 -4.83 -17.78 -5.02
N TYR A 155 -4.11 -17.17 -4.09
CA TYR A 155 -4.07 -15.71 -3.93
C TYR A 155 -3.37 -15.04 -5.11
N ARG A 156 -2.20 -15.56 -5.52
CA ARG A 156 -1.45 -15.05 -6.68
C ARG A 156 -2.28 -15.08 -7.95
N ALA A 157 -3.01 -16.15 -8.21
CA ALA A 157 -3.87 -16.23 -9.39
C ALA A 157 -4.86 -15.06 -9.51
N ILE A 158 -5.33 -14.54 -8.37
CA ILE A 158 -6.23 -13.38 -8.32
C ILE A 158 -5.44 -12.07 -8.45
N THR A 159 -4.37 -11.91 -7.67
CA THR A 159 -3.59 -10.66 -7.64
C THR A 159 -2.88 -10.40 -8.97
N ASP A 160 -2.32 -11.44 -9.60
CA ASP A 160 -1.68 -11.34 -10.91
C ASP A 160 -2.69 -10.95 -11.99
N ARG A 161 -3.91 -11.51 -11.91
CA ARG A 161 -5.00 -11.12 -12.83
C ARG A 161 -5.41 -9.67 -12.64
N ILE A 162 -5.47 -9.18 -11.39
CA ILE A 162 -5.75 -7.77 -11.10
C ILE A 162 -4.63 -6.89 -11.67
N ALA A 163 -3.36 -7.25 -11.42
CA ALA A 163 -2.21 -6.51 -11.93
C ALA A 163 -2.20 -6.45 -13.47
N LEU A 164 -2.46 -7.59 -14.12
CA LEU A 164 -2.56 -7.66 -15.59
C LEU A 164 -3.67 -6.75 -16.13
N LYS A 165 -4.85 -6.77 -15.50
CA LYS A 165 -5.97 -5.92 -15.92
C LYS A 165 -5.70 -4.43 -15.72
N ARG A 166 -4.99 -4.05 -14.66
CA ARG A 166 -4.56 -2.66 -14.46
C ARG A 166 -3.58 -2.23 -15.56
N ALA A 167 -2.57 -3.05 -15.84
CA ALA A 167 -1.61 -2.77 -16.91
C ALA A 167 -2.27 -2.67 -18.30
N GLU A 168 -3.27 -3.52 -18.57
CA GLU A 168 -4.08 -3.46 -19.80
C GLU A 168 -4.86 -2.15 -19.88
N ASN A 169 -5.49 -1.71 -18.79
CA ASN A 169 -6.21 -0.44 -18.75
C ASN A 169 -5.28 0.77 -18.95
N ASP A 170 -4.13 0.80 -18.29
CA ASP A 170 -3.14 1.87 -18.43
C ASP A 170 -2.62 1.95 -19.88
N ASN A 171 -2.41 0.80 -20.53
CA ASN A 171 -2.00 0.74 -21.93
C ASN A 171 -3.12 1.24 -22.87
N LEU A 172 -4.37 0.85 -22.65
CA LEU A 172 -5.52 1.33 -23.42
C LEU A 172 -5.72 2.84 -23.26
N GLU A 173 -5.55 3.37 -22.06
CA GLU A 173 -5.60 4.82 -21.79
C GLU A 173 -4.51 5.55 -22.57
N ALA A 174 -3.27 5.04 -22.53
CA ALA A 174 -2.15 5.62 -23.28
C ALA A 174 -2.36 5.57 -24.81
N GLN A 175 -2.90 4.45 -25.32
CA GLN A 175 -3.25 4.33 -26.75
C GLN A 175 -4.36 5.30 -27.16
N THR A 176 -5.39 5.44 -26.32
CA THR A 176 -6.49 6.38 -26.57
C THR A 176 -5.98 7.83 -26.59
N GLN A 177 -5.10 8.19 -25.65
CA GLN A 177 -4.47 9.51 -25.63
C GLN A 177 -3.63 9.76 -26.90
N ALA A 178 -2.82 8.79 -27.31
CA ALA A 178 -2.00 8.91 -28.52
C ALA A 178 -2.87 9.09 -29.78
N LEU A 179 -3.95 8.33 -29.89
CA LEU A 179 -4.92 8.47 -31.00
C LEU A 179 -5.62 9.83 -30.97
N PHE A 180 -6.00 10.31 -29.78
CA PHE A 180 -6.59 11.64 -29.66
C PHE A 180 -5.61 12.72 -30.11
N ASP A 181 -4.36 12.65 -29.67
CA ASP A 181 -3.31 13.61 -30.04
C ASP A 181 -3.06 13.58 -31.56
N GLU A 182 -3.02 12.40 -32.17
CA GLU A 182 -2.82 12.25 -33.61
C GLU A 182 -4.01 12.80 -34.43
N LEU A 183 -5.23 12.48 -34.01
CA LEU A 183 -6.44 12.86 -34.79
C LEU A 183 -6.86 14.31 -34.58
N PHE A 184 -6.61 14.85 -33.38
CA PHE A 184 -7.20 16.15 -33.01
C PHE A 184 -6.17 17.28 -32.76
N LEU A 185 -4.93 16.96 -32.39
CA LEU A 185 -3.95 18.00 -32.08
C LEU A 185 -2.94 18.25 -33.20
N ARG A 186 -2.79 17.31 -34.14
CA ARG A 186 -1.76 17.37 -35.19
C ARG A 186 -2.08 18.29 -36.36
N ASP A 187 -3.35 18.47 -36.68
CA ASP A 187 -3.81 19.19 -37.90
C ASP A 187 -4.42 20.58 -37.63
N GLY A 188 -4.10 21.17 -36.47
CA GLY A 188 -4.52 22.55 -36.16
C GLY A 188 -6.04 22.71 -36.19
N MET A 189 -6.75 22.08 -35.29
CA MET A 189 -8.18 22.35 -35.12
C MET A 189 -8.40 23.84 -34.86
N PRO A 190 -9.44 24.45 -35.45
CA PRO A 190 -9.75 25.84 -35.19
C PRO A 190 -9.97 26.02 -33.69
N ASP A 191 -9.23 26.95 -33.09
CA ASP A 191 -9.41 27.31 -31.70
C ASP A 191 -10.82 27.86 -31.50
N CYS A 192 -11.57 27.22 -30.59
CA CYS A 192 -12.86 27.75 -30.14
C CYS A 192 -12.80 27.92 -28.60
N THR A 193 -13.55 28.87 -28.11
CA THR A 193 -13.64 29.07 -26.67
C THR A 193 -14.56 28.02 -26.05
N LEU A 194 -14.27 27.63 -24.78
CA LEU A 194 -15.12 26.68 -24.09
C LEU A 194 -16.58 27.10 -24.02
N SER A 195 -16.84 28.41 -23.98
CA SER A 195 -18.20 28.98 -23.97
C SER A 195 -18.98 28.82 -25.30
N GLU A 196 -18.28 28.55 -26.40
CA GLU A 196 -18.92 28.30 -27.72
C GLU A 196 -19.44 26.85 -27.83
N ILE A 197 -18.82 25.93 -27.10
CA ILE A 197 -19.12 24.49 -27.18
C ILE A 197 -19.84 23.95 -25.93
N ALA A 198 -19.75 24.65 -24.78
CA ALA A 198 -20.33 24.19 -23.53
C ALA A 198 -20.85 25.37 -22.69
N ASN A 199 -21.98 25.15 -22.03
CA ASN A 199 -22.45 26.05 -20.99
C ASN A 199 -21.69 25.74 -19.67
N VAL A 200 -20.81 26.64 -19.26
CA VAL A 200 -20.07 26.49 -17.99
C VAL A 200 -20.99 26.93 -16.85
N ASN A 201 -21.15 26.05 -15.85
CA ASN A 201 -22.01 26.28 -14.68
C ASN A 201 -23.45 26.74 -15.04
N PRO A 202 -24.19 25.98 -15.86
CA PRO A 202 -25.53 26.37 -16.24
C PRO A 202 -26.42 26.48 -15.00
N THR A 203 -27.03 27.66 -14.79
CA THR A 203 -27.95 27.86 -13.68
C THR A 203 -29.19 27.01 -13.90
N ARG A 204 -29.40 26.00 -13.09
CA ARG A 204 -30.63 25.20 -13.08
C ARG A 204 -31.41 25.52 -11.81
N ALA A 205 -32.62 26.02 -11.98
CA ALA A 205 -33.49 26.29 -10.85
C ALA A 205 -33.87 24.98 -10.14
N LEU A 206 -33.53 24.86 -8.91
CA LEU A 206 -33.98 23.77 -8.04
C LEU A 206 -34.85 24.38 -6.94
N SER A 207 -36.13 23.95 -6.86
CA SER A 207 -37.06 24.47 -5.86
C SER A 207 -36.68 24.00 -4.46
N LYS A 208 -36.76 24.90 -3.48
CA LYS A 208 -36.51 24.58 -2.07
C LYS A 208 -37.42 23.42 -1.61
N GLY A 209 -36.85 22.44 -0.94
CA GLY A 209 -37.55 21.20 -0.54
C GLY A 209 -37.56 20.08 -1.57
N CYS A 210 -37.10 20.32 -2.79
CA CYS A 210 -36.95 19.28 -3.81
C CYS A 210 -35.86 18.28 -3.40
N ILE A 211 -36.16 16.99 -3.52
CA ILE A 211 -35.18 15.93 -3.26
C ILE A 211 -34.31 15.77 -4.51
N ALA A 212 -33.03 15.99 -4.36
CA ALA A 212 -32.05 15.86 -5.44
C ALA A 212 -30.84 15.04 -4.97
N LYS A 213 -30.18 14.39 -5.92
CA LYS A 213 -28.93 13.68 -5.64
C LYS A 213 -27.80 14.68 -5.50
N CYS A 214 -27.22 14.73 -4.31
CA CYS A 214 -26.09 15.61 -3.99
C CYS A 214 -24.79 14.82 -4.10
N TYR A 215 -23.83 15.40 -4.84
CA TYR A 215 -22.48 14.91 -4.97
C TYR A 215 -21.54 15.93 -4.32
N ASP A 216 -20.81 15.54 -3.31
CA ASP A 216 -19.74 16.35 -2.75
C ASP A 216 -18.41 16.08 -3.48
N MET A 217 -17.34 16.77 -3.09
CA MET A 217 -16.02 16.61 -3.71
C MET A 217 -15.45 15.20 -3.57
N SER A 218 -15.87 14.46 -2.54
CA SER A 218 -15.40 13.08 -2.31
C SER A 218 -16.04 12.08 -3.27
N CYS A 219 -17.17 12.45 -3.87
CA CYS A 219 -17.87 11.64 -4.87
C CYS A 219 -17.29 11.81 -6.29
N LEU A 220 -16.36 12.77 -6.48
CA LEU A 220 -15.74 13.01 -7.78
C LEU A 220 -14.54 12.07 -7.93
N PRO A 221 -14.49 11.25 -8.99
CA PRO A 221 -13.36 10.37 -9.22
C PRO A 221 -12.10 11.17 -9.55
N THR A 222 -10.94 10.67 -9.18
CA THR A 222 -9.66 11.23 -9.60
C THR A 222 -9.36 10.96 -11.08
N ARG A 223 -10.04 9.96 -11.65
CA ARG A 223 -10.02 9.61 -13.07
C ARG A 223 -11.44 9.34 -13.55
N GLY A 224 -11.76 9.80 -14.77
CA GLY A 224 -13.10 9.68 -15.35
C GLY A 224 -13.98 10.88 -15.03
N CYS A 225 -15.21 10.88 -15.56
CA CYS A 225 -16.16 12.00 -15.49
C CYS A 225 -17.51 11.65 -14.85
N VAL A 226 -17.67 10.44 -14.34
CA VAL A 226 -18.93 10.02 -13.73
C VAL A 226 -18.75 9.98 -12.20
N PRO A 227 -19.47 10.84 -11.44
CA PRO A 227 -19.45 10.80 -10.00
C PRO A 227 -19.97 9.47 -9.46
N GLU A 228 -19.29 8.91 -8.46
CA GLU A 228 -19.70 7.68 -7.78
C GLU A 228 -20.33 8.00 -6.42
N GLY A 229 -21.34 7.24 -6.01
CA GLY A 229 -22.04 7.47 -4.75
C GLY A 229 -23.08 8.61 -4.87
N GLY A 230 -23.03 9.55 -3.95
CA GLY A 230 -23.99 10.65 -3.82
C GLY A 230 -25.23 10.27 -3.01
N GLU A 231 -25.71 11.21 -2.21
CA GLU A 231 -26.84 11.05 -1.32
C GLU A 231 -28.06 11.85 -1.79
N MET A 232 -29.26 11.26 -1.59
CA MET A 232 -30.51 11.99 -1.82
C MET A 232 -30.74 12.97 -0.68
N LYS A 233 -30.70 14.27 -0.96
CA LYS A 233 -30.90 15.34 0.06
C LYS A 233 -31.94 16.34 -0.42
N ALA A 234 -32.71 16.87 0.55
CA ALA A 234 -33.60 17.99 0.26
C ALA A 234 -32.77 19.28 0.04
N TYR A 235 -33.02 19.95 -1.07
CA TYR A 235 -32.38 21.22 -1.37
C TYR A 235 -32.92 22.33 -0.45
N ASN A 236 -32.06 22.90 0.35
CA ASN A 236 -32.43 23.93 1.33
C ASN A 236 -32.22 25.39 0.83
N GLY A 237 -31.78 25.54 -0.42
CA GLY A 237 -31.36 26.83 -0.95
C GLY A 237 -29.90 27.11 -0.63
N GLY A 238 -29.13 27.66 -1.54
CA GLY A 238 -27.78 28.21 -1.41
C GLY A 238 -27.83 29.70 -1.74
#